data_0a7784013d4e46280bf69b45023aba07
#
_entry.id   0a7784013d4e46280bf69b45023aba07
#
_cell.length_a   1.000
_cell.length_b   1.000
_cell.length_c   1.000
_cell.angle_alpha   90.00
_cell.angle_beta   90.00
_cell.angle_gamma   90.00
#
_symmetry.space_group_name_H-M   'P 1'
#
loop_
_entity.id
_entity.type
_entity.pdbx_description
1 polymer ?
#
loop_
_entity_poly.entity_id
_entity_poly.type
_entity_poly.pdbx_seq_one_letter_code
_entity_poly.pdbx_strand_id
1 'polypeptide(L)'
;VAYDLSSTVSARGQDGALHPETDEFSAVVSAHVVAASEARASLQIALSEVELRQNLAQPEDRIHQPLGDTFEIDVAPSCRIVEFRFPQDWSDAAQRLVAGALRTHEHVLQSDATWEVDQTDTLGRYRAQYTRTDNAVSRRKVLYYDDNGLAAFGMKILVPHASARASFDAEGIVRSDVRERVQIRVGSETRADLDQRSLLVRDDSKYQAPAAAEVLAVADPFVVHEAGTPALPKAPASLAEARALYEALAAVLDPFTVSQARSLAGLIAAYPSLADDLVARLEGDELGEVARSSIFWALELAATDHARAHLTSLVDSPRPNDRIRAAVALSAVAPTLEVGQRLLDMYYEDLQPTAATAGLLALGVVGANGDESAQRFARESIGAAFEDAQTHGQTLAALSAMGNTGDPEFMPQLAMSLHDEDPSVRGKAAEAMRHLGDDARPHLQAALEIEVEPGAAKSVMRTLREIGPPRRDDLGWAAERLDAAPSIAVRGELIAWLAADPTAEGSAILIDRFHTEPSSALRQLIGRYVPASELR
;
A
#
# COMPACT_ATOMS: atom_id res chain seq x y z
N VAL A 1 -19.86 5.56 28.94
CA VAL A 1 -19.65 6.68 27.97
C VAL A 1 -20.31 6.36 26.65
N ALA A 2 -20.73 7.38 25.93
CA ALA A 2 -21.23 7.24 24.56
C ALA A 2 -20.52 8.20 23.62
N TYR A 3 -20.45 7.80 22.35
CA TYR A 3 -19.80 8.56 21.29
C TYR A 3 -20.66 8.58 20.03
N ASP A 4 -20.75 9.73 19.39
CA ASP A 4 -21.18 9.84 18.00
C ASP A 4 -20.00 9.50 17.10
N LEU A 5 -20.12 8.44 16.31
CA LEU A 5 -19.16 8.01 15.32
C LEU A 5 -19.70 8.28 13.93
N SER A 6 -18.91 8.91 13.08
CA SER A 6 -19.21 9.02 11.64
C SER A 6 -17.96 8.77 10.83
N SER A 7 -18.09 8.02 9.74
CA SER A 7 -16.99 7.72 8.81
C SER A 7 -17.49 7.77 7.38
N THR A 8 -16.75 8.44 6.51
CA THR A 8 -17.03 8.52 5.08
C THR A 8 -15.78 8.10 4.32
N VAL A 9 -15.94 7.18 3.38
CA VAL A 9 -14.90 6.77 2.43
C VAL A 9 -15.34 7.17 1.04
N SER A 10 -14.49 7.90 0.33
CA SER A 10 -14.72 8.37 -1.05
C SER A 10 -13.63 7.83 -1.95
N ALA A 11 -14.00 7.32 -3.12
CA ALA A 11 -13.06 6.94 -4.15
C ALA A 11 -12.67 8.17 -5.00
N ARG A 12 -11.47 8.14 -5.62
CA ARG A 12 -11.04 9.11 -6.62
C ARG A 12 -10.92 8.45 -7.98
N GLY A 13 -11.37 9.14 -9.01
CA GLY A 13 -11.16 8.77 -10.39
C GLY A 13 -9.69 8.94 -10.84
N GLN A 14 -9.38 8.48 -12.04
CA GLN A 14 -8.03 8.61 -12.63
C GLN A 14 -7.62 10.07 -12.85
N ASP A 15 -8.58 10.98 -12.98
CA ASP A 15 -8.38 12.44 -13.03
C ASP A 15 -8.10 13.07 -11.67
N GLY A 16 -8.11 12.29 -10.59
CA GLY A 16 -7.93 12.72 -9.22
C GLY A 16 -9.14 13.41 -8.60
N ALA A 17 -10.27 13.52 -9.32
CA ALA A 17 -11.53 14.02 -8.76
C ALA A 17 -12.16 13.00 -7.82
N LEU A 18 -12.87 13.47 -6.79
CA LEU A 18 -13.65 12.59 -5.93
C LEU A 18 -14.84 12.01 -6.72
N HIS A 19 -15.02 10.70 -6.63
CA HIS A 19 -16.20 10.05 -7.16
C HIS A 19 -17.45 10.55 -6.39
N PRO A 20 -18.60 10.72 -7.05
CA PRO A 20 -19.83 11.16 -6.38
C PRO A 20 -20.38 10.12 -5.40
N GLU A 21 -20.04 8.86 -5.57
CA GLU A 21 -20.45 7.78 -4.68
C GLU A 21 -19.48 7.64 -3.52
N THR A 22 -20.04 7.42 -2.33
CA THR A 22 -19.31 7.28 -1.07
C THR A 22 -19.87 6.12 -0.26
N ASP A 23 -19.01 5.48 0.52
CA ASP A 23 -19.46 4.63 1.62
C ASP A 23 -19.54 5.47 2.88
N GLU A 24 -20.65 5.39 3.58
CA GLU A 24 -20.92 6.13 4.82
C GLU A 24 -21.33 5.17 5.93
N PHE A 25 -20.73 5.34 7.09
CA PHE A 25 -21.08 4.63 8.31
C PHE A 25 -21.22 5.61 9.46
N SER A 26 -22.35 5.61 10.14
CA SER A 26 -22.54 6.35 11.38
C SER A 26 -23.25 5.51 12.43
N ALA A 27 -22.91 5.73 13.69
CA ALA A 27 -23.52 5.05 14.83
C ALA A 27 -23.31 5.85 16.12
N VAL A 28 -24.19 5.65 17.09
CA VAL A 28 -23.91 5.94 18.49
C VAL A 28 -23.23 4.71 19.11
N VAL A 29 -22.00 4.88 19.60
CA VAL A 29 -21.19 3.84 20.23
C VAL A 29 -21.28 3.99 21.73
N SER A 30 -22.00 3.11 22.41
CA SER A 30 -22.06 3.05 23.89
C SER A 30 -21.03 2.06 24.41
N ALA A 31 -20.14 2.49 25.30
CA ALA A 31 -19.11 1.67 25.90
C ALA A 31 -19.29 1.57 27.43
N HIS A 32 -19.27 0.34 27.94
CA HIS A 32 -19.40 0.03 29.37
C HIS A 32 -18.25 -0.87 29.83
N VAL A 33 -17.55 -0.50 30.90
CA VAL A 33 -16.49 -1.31 31.49
C VAL A 33 -17.10 -2.48 32.27
N VAL A 34 -16.86 -3.70 31.84
CA VAL A 34 -17.35 -4.93 32.50
C VAL A 34 -16.32 -5.56 33.41
N ALA A 35 -15.04 -5.38 33.11
CA ALA A 35 -13.92 -5.84 33.93
C ALA A 35 -12.71 -4.93 33.73
N ALA A 36 -11.91 -4.75 34.77
CA ALA A 36 -10.66 -4.02 34.68
C ALA A 36 -9.59 -4.66 35.60
N SER A 37 -8.34 -4.67 35.12
CA SER A 37 -7.14 -5.08 35.83
C SER A 37 -6.00 -4.11 35.49
N GLU A 38 -4.82 -4.29 36.13
CA GLU A 38 -3.64 -3.51 35.78
C GLU A 38 -3.16 -3.76 34.33
N ALA A 39 -3.47 -4.93 33.74
CA ALA A 39 -3.01 -5.32 32.41
C ALA A 39 -3.98 -4.93 31.30
N ARG A 40 -5.30 -4.93 31.56
CA ARG A 40 -6.35 -4.65 30.56
C ARG A 40 -7.69 -4.31 31.16
N ALA A 41 -8.52 -3.63 30.39
CA ALA A 41 -9.93 -3.46 30.65
C ALA A 41 -10.77 -4.13 29.54
N SER A 42 -11.85 -4.82 29.93
CA SER A 42 -12.84 -5.35 29.01
C SER A 42 -14.02 -4.40 28.93
N LEU A 43 -14.37 -3.99 27.72
CA LEU A 43 -15.46 -3.07 27.44
C LEU A 43 -16.53 -3.79 26.65
N GLN A 44 -17.77 -3.70 27.11
CA GLN A 44 -18.94 -4.03 26.32
C GLN A 44 -19.35 -2.84 25.47
N ILE A 45 -19.53 -3.08 24.18
CA ILE A 45 -19.85 -2.06 23.17
C ILE A 45 -21.22 -2.39 22.58
N ALA A 46 -22.09 -1.39 22.51
CA ALA A 46 -23.32 -1.47 21.75
C ALA A 46 -23.37 -0.34 20.73
N LEU A 47 -23.88 -0.65 19.55
CA LEU A 47 -24.15 0.32 18.50
C LEU A 47 -25.66 0.61 18.44
N SER A 48 -26.02 1.88 18.37
CA SER A 48 -27.39 2.32 18.14
C SER A 48 -27.40 3.43 17.08
N GLU A 49 -28.57 3.76 16.56
CA GLU A 49 -28.73 4.76 15.49
C GLU A 49 -27.80 4.48 14.29
N VAL A 50 -27.64 3.19 13.94
CA VAL A 50 -26.71 2.77 12.89
C VAL A 50 -27.26 3.13 11.52
N GLU A 51 -26.52 3.94 10.78
CA GLU A 51 -26.76 4.19 9.35
C GLU A 51 -25.56 3.70 8.53
N LEU A 52 -25.83 2.90 7.50
CA LEU A 52 -24.81 2.33 6.62
C LEU A 52 -25.25 2.51 5.16
N ARG A 53 -24.39 3.17 4.37
CA ARG A 53 -24.51 3.26 2.91
C ARG A 53 -23.24 2.72 2.29
N GLN A 54 -23.38 1.75 1.41
CA GLN A 54 -22.25 1.07 0.75
C GLN A 54 -22.44 1.17 -0.77
N ASN A 55 -21.99 2.27 -1.35
CA ASN A 55 -22.09 2.53 -2.79
C ASN A 55 -20.85 2.06 -3.54
N LEU A 56 -19.69 2.01 -2.86
CA LEU A 56 -18.41 1.55 -3.44
C LEU A 56 -18.24 0.03 -3.35
N ALA A 57 -18.92 -0.62 -2.38
CA ALA A 57 -18.84 -2.06 -2.20
C ALA A 57 -19.59 -2.81 -3.31
N GLN A 58 -19.00 -3.93 -3.76
CA GLN A 58 -19.70 -4.83 -4.68
C GLN A 58 -20.96 -5.41 -4.02
N PRO A 59 -22.02 -5.74 -4.76
CA PRO A 59 -23.28 -6.22 -4.20
C PRO A 59 -23.12 -7.40 -3.23
N GLU A 60 -22.20 -8.32 -3.54
CA GLU A 60 -21.88 -9.50 -2.73
C GLU A 60 -21.16 -9.20 -1.41
N ASP A 61 -20.46 -8.06 -1.34
CA ASP A 61 -19.70 -7.63 -0.17
C ASP A 61 -20.51 -6.72 0.76
N ARG A 62 -21.76 -6.39 0.39
CA ARG A 62 -22.61 -5.51 1.19
C ARG A 62 -23.10 -6.20 2.45
N ILE A 63 -23.07 -5.44 3.54
CA ILE A 63 -23.59 -5.89 4.83
C ILE A 63 -25.10 -5.70 4.85
N HIS A 64 -25.85 -6.79 5.02
CA HIS A 64 -27.30 -6.79 5.04
C HIS A 64 -27.87 -7.07 6.45
N GLN A 65 -27.01 -7.45 7.39
CA GLN A 65 -27.42 -7.78 8.76
C GLN A 65 -27.48 -6.52 9.63
N PRO A 66 -28.32 -6.51 10.70
CA PRO A 66 -28.28 -5.48 11.71
C PRO A 66 -26.92 -5.45 12.44
N LEU A 67 -26.44 -4.27 12.79
CA LEU A 67 -25.19 -4.06 13.54
C LEU A 67 -25.47 -3.61 14.99
N GLY A 68 -26.68 -3.81 15.50
CA GLY A 68 -27.13 -3.33 16.82
C GLY A 68 -26.78 -4.25 17.99
N ASP A 69 -26.20 -5.42 17.74
CA ASP A 69 -25.87 -6.37 18.79
C ASP A 69 -24.65 -5.92 19.61
N THR A 70 -24.63 -6.35 20.87
CA THR A 70 -23.54 -6.06 21.78
C THR A 70 -22.33 -6.96 21.48
N PHE A 71 -21.15 -6.37 21.44
CA PHE A 71 -19.87 -7.07 21.33
C PHE A 71 -18.89 -6.59 22.39
N GLU A 72 -17.72 -7.20 22.50
CA GLU A 72 -16.72 -6.84 23.50
C GLU A 72 -15.36 -6.53 22.86
N ILE A 73 -14.63 -5.61 23.51
CA ILE A 73 -13.23 -5.34 23.20
C ILE A 73 -12.40 -5.38 24.48
N ASP A 74 -11.17 -5.87 24.37
CA ASP A 74 -10.17 -5.71 25.41
C ASP A 74 -9.20 -4.58 25.04
N VAL A 75 -8.94 -3.70 26.00
CA VAL A 75 -8.09 -2.52 25.82
C VAL A 75 -6.96 -2.56 26.84
N ALA A 76 -5.71 -2.40 26.38
CA ALA A 76 -4.53 -2.27 27.23
C ALA A 76 -4.51 -0.89 27.93
N PRO A 77 -3.71 -0.71 29.02
CA PRO A 77 -3.52 0.59 29.67
C PRO A 77 -3.01 1.70 28.76
N SER A 78 -2.36 1.34 27.65
CA SER A 78 -1.93 2.26 26.60
C SER A 78 -3.07 2.70 25.66
N CYS A 79 -4.31 2.33 25.93
CA CYS A 79 -5.47 2.52 25.04
C CYS A 79 -5.39 1.74 23.71
N ARG A 80 -4.49 0.74 23.61
CA ARG A 80 -4.45 -0.19 22.47
C ARG A 80 -5.60 -1.19 22.59
N ILE A 81 -6.37 -1.37 21.54
CA ILE A 81 -7.34 -2.47 21.43
C ILE A 81 -6.54 -3.76 21.21
N VAL A 82 -6.69 -4.72 22.12
CA VAL A 82 -5.94 -5.98 22.12
C VAL A 82 -6.71 -7.08 21.43
N GLU A 83 -8.02 -7.12 21.67
CA GLU A 83 -8.88 -8.22 21.23
C GLU A 83 -10.28 -7.72 20.92
N PHE A 84 -10.93 -8.32 19.93
CA PHE A 84 -12.35 -8.17 19.65
C PHE A 84 -13.07 -9.49 19.89
N ARG A 85 -14.28 -9.44 20.42
CA ARG A 85 -15.20 -10.57 20.55
C ARG A 85 -16.56 -10.16 19.99
N PHE A 86 -16.92 -10.73 18.83
CA PHE A 86 -18.16 -10.44 18.12
C PHE A 86 -19.19 -11.55 18.29
N PRO A 87 -20.50 -11.27 18.11
CA PRO A 87 -21.53 -12.28 17.96
C PRO A 87 -21.16 -13.30 16.87
N GLN A 88 -21.44 -14.57 17.11
CA GLN A 88 -21.04 -15.66 16.19
C GLN A 88 -21.72 -15.59 14.82
N ASP A 89 -22.87 -14.94 14.73
CA ASP A 89 -23.65 -14.76 13.52
C ASP A 89 -23.23 -13.52 12.70
N TRP A 90 -22.30 -12.72 13.21
CA TRP A 90 -21.80 -11.60 12.44
C TRP A 90 -20.91 -12.06 11.30
N SER A 91 -21.21 -11.58 10.08
CA SER A 91 -20.36 -11.83 8.92
C SER A 91 -18.98 -11.18 9.08
N ASP A 92 -17.97 -11.74 8.43
CA ASP A 92 -16.63 -11.16 8.42
C ASP A 92 -16.61 -9.72 7.92
N ALA A 93 -17.49 -9.37 6.98
CA ALA A 93 -17.62 -8.01 6.48
C ALA A 93 -18.11 -7.04 7.57
N ALA A 94 -19.09 -7.46 8.36
CA ALA A 94 -19.60 -6.67 9.48
C ALA A 94 -18.55 -6.49 10.59
N GLN A 95 -17.86 -7.56 10.95
CA GLN A 95 -16.76 -7.52 11.92
C GLN A 95 -15.64 -6.58 11.46
N ARG A 96 -15.22 -6.68 10.19
CA ARG A 96 -14.18 -5.79 9.62
C ARG A 96 -14.60 -4.33 9.58
N LEU A 97 -15.86 -4.03 9.22
CA LEU A 97 -16.36 -2.65 9.19
C LEU A 97 -16.29 -2.02 10.58
N VAL A 98 -16.88 -2.69 11.57
CA VAL A 98 -17.00 -2.14 12.93
C VAL A 98 -15.62 -2.04 13.60
N ALA A 99 -14.81 -3.10 13.51
CA ALA A 99 -13.46 -3.08 14.05
C ALA A 99 -12.58 -2.02 13.34
N GLY A 100 -12.71 -1.87 12.02
CA GLY A 100 -12.01 -0.85 11.24
C GLY A 100 -12.38 0.56 11.68
N ALA A 101 -13.66 0.82 11.90
CA ALA A 101 -14.13 2.10 12.40
C ALA A 101 -13.57 2.42 13.80
N LEU A 102 -13.54 1.46 14.71
CA LEU A 102 -12.96 1.64 16.05
C LEU A 102 -11.44 1.81 16.03
N ARG A 103 -10.72 0.97 15.26
CA ARG A 103 -9.27 1.09 15.08
C ARG A 103 -8.85 2.42 14.45
N THR A 104 -9.68 2.98 13.61
CA THR A 104 -9.45 4.30 13.02
C THR A 104 -9.27 5.37 14.10
N HIS A 105 -9.96 5.24 15.23
CA HIS A 105 -9.88 6.14 16.39
C HIS A 105 -8.97 5.62 17.52
N GLU A 106 -8.28 4.51 17.33
CA GLU A 106 -7.32 3.99 18.31
C GLU A 106 -6.10 4.93 18.42
N HIS A 107 -5.80 5.38 19.63
CA HIS A 107 -4.62 6.18 19.94
C HIS A 107 -3.83 5.47 21.04
N VAL A 108 -2.69 4.88 20.67
CA VAL A 108 -1.83 4.17 21.63
C VAL A 108 -0.99 5.17 22.38
N LEU A 109 -1.24 5.32 23.67
CA LEU A 109 -0.62 6.33 24.53
C LEU A 109 0.68 5.81 25.16
N GLN A 110 1.71 6.66 25.18
CA GLN A 110 2.96 6.47 25.91
C GLN A 110 3.32 7.75 26.67
N SER A 111 4.33 7.71 27.54
CA SER A 111 4.75 8.85 28.37
C SER A 111 5.53 9.92 27.60
N ASP A 112 6.15 9.52 26.48
CA ASP A 112 7.05 10.37 25.71
C ASP A 112 6.31 11.48 24.96
N ALA A 113 7.01 12.55 24.59
CA ALA A 113 6.46 13.63 23.76
C ALA A 113 6.23 13.17 22.31
N THR A 114 7.10 12.28 21.81
CA THR A 114 6.99 11.64 20.50
C THR A 114 7.36 10.17 20.63
N TRP A 115 6.62 9.28 19.97
CA TRP A 115 6.89 7.83 19.97
C TRP A 115 6.36 7.17 18.70
N GLU A 116 6.84 5.98 18.43
CA GLU A 116 6.36 5.15 17.34
C GLU A 116 5.77 3.85 17.85
N VAL A 117 4.73 3.36 17.17
CA VAL A 117 4.03 2.12 17.53
C VAL A 117 3.61 1.41 16.23
N ASP A 118 3.79 0.09 16.24
CA ASP A 118 3.23 -0.75 15.20
C ASP A 118 1.75 -1.03 15.50
N GLN A 119 0.89 -0.73 14.55
CA GLN A 119 -0.55 -0.93 14.60
C GLN A 119 -1.04 -1.71 13.39
N THR A 120 -2.29 -2.15 13.44
CA THR A 120 -2.95 -2.90 12.35
C THR A 120 -4.27 -2.25 12.00
N ASP A 121 -4.60 -2.22 10.72
CA ASP A 121 -5.92 -1.87 10.20
C ASP A 121 -6.37 -2.84 9.10
N THR A 122 -7.42 -2.50 8.38
CA THR A 122 -7.98 -3.35 7.31
C THR A 122 -7.03 -3.59 6.13
N LEU A 123 -6.00 -2.78 5.97
CA LEU A 123 -5.01 -2.90 4.89
C LEU A 123 -3.74 -3.64 5.31
N GLY A 124 -3.50 -3.76 6.63
CA GLY A 124 -2.32 -4.48 7.12
C GLY A 124 -1.67 -3.82 8.33
N ARG A 125 -0.42 -4.21 8.60
CA ARG A 125 0.37 -3.67 9.70
C ARG A 125 1.16 -2.46 9.22
N TYR A 126 1.08 -1.38 9.98
CA TYR A 126 1.74 -0.12 9.67
C TYR A 126 2.46 0.46 10.89
N ARG A 127 3.45 1.30 10.63
CA ARG A 127 4.08 2.13 11.65
C ARG A 127 3.33 3.43 11.80
N ALA A 128 2.91 3.70 13.04
CA ALA A 128 2.30 4.97 13.45
C ALA A 128 3.31 5.79 14.23
N GLN A 129 3.44 7.07 13.91
CA GLN A 129 4.17 8.05 14.68
C GLN A 129 3.20 8.94 15.44
N TYR A 130 3.50 9.17 16.69
CA TYR A 130 2.70 9.93 17.63
C TYR A 130 3.44 11.15 18.13
N THR A 131 2.69 12.24 18.32
CA THR A 131 3.17 13.46 18.97
C THR A 131 2.15 13.91 19.99
N ARG A 132 2.59 14.19 21.21
CA ARG A 132 1.76 14.72 22.31
C ARG A 132 1.90 16.23 22.37
N THR A 133 0.77 16.91 22.47
CA THR A 133 0.67 18.30 22.90
C THR A 133 -0.13 18.35 24.21
N ASP A 134 -0.21 19.50 24.88
CA ASP A 134 -0.78 19.60 26.24
C ASP A 134 -2.11 18.86 26.45
N ASN A 135 -3.05 18.98 25.48
CA ASN A 135 -4.38 18.40 25.59
C ASN A 135 -4.77 17.47 24.44
N ALA A 136 -3.82 17.08 23.58
CA ALA A 136 -4.12 16.26 22.43
C ALA A 136 -2.95 15.34 22.05
N VAL A 137 -3.29 14.27 21.37
CA VAL A 137 -2.33 13.37 20.75
C VAL A 137 -2.62 13.32 19.25
N SER A 138 -1.60 13.55 18.46
CA SER A 138 -1.66 13.40 17.01
C SER A 138 -0.99 12.11 16.60
N ARG A 139 -1.59 11.38 15.64
CA ARG A 139 -1.07 10.16 15.05
C ARG A 139 -0.94 10.35 13.54
N ARG A 140 0.14 9.83 12.98
CA ARG A 140 0.36 9.74 11.53
C ARG A 140 0.79 8.32 11.17
N LYS A 141 0.19 7.75 10.13
CA LYS A 141 0.70 6.52 9.51
C LYS A 141 1.93 6.87 8.68
N VAL A 142 3.03 6.18 8.94
CA VAL A 142 4.31 6.45 8.23
C VAL A 142 4.46 5.54 7.02
N LEU A 143 4.32 4.22 7.23
CA LEU A 143 4.41 3.22 6.17
C LEU A 143 3.69 1.94 6.58
N TYR A 144 3.21 1.19 5.58
CA TYR A 144 2.82 -0.20 5.74
C TYR A 144 4.04 -1.08 5.47
N TYR A 145 4.30 -2.04 6.34
CA TYR A 145 5.38 -3.02 6.19
C TYR A 145 4.87 -4.46 6.11
N ASP A 146 3.59 -4.66 6.41
CA ASP A 146 2.86 -5.89 6.16
C ASP A 146 1.48 -5.45 5.64
N ASP A 147 1.23 -5.67 4.37
CA ASP A 147 0.08 -5.17 3.63
C ASP A 147 -0.94 -6.28 3.34
N ASN A 148 -1.06 -7.25 4.25
CA ASN A 148 -1.95 -8.40 4.12
C ASN A 148 -1.72 -9.20 2.82
N GLY A 149 -0.47 -9.25 2.37
CA GLY A 149 -0.06 -9.97 1.18
C GLY A 149 -0.32 -9.22 -0.13
N LEU A 150 -0.71 -7.95 -0.09
CA LEU A 150 -0.88 -7.13 -1.30
C LEU A 150 0.43 -6.98 -2.09
N ALA A 151 1.57 -6.92 -1.39
CA ALA A 151 2.89 -6.88 -2.03
C ALA A 151 3.16 -8.13 -2.89
N ALA A 152 2.68 -9.30 -2.48
CA ALA A 152 2.78 -10.53 -3.27
C ALA A 152 2.07 -10.43 -4.63
N PHE A 153 1.17 -9.46 -4.80
CA PHE A 153 0.46 -9.17 -6.05
C PHE A 153 1.05 -7.96 -6.79
N GLY A 154 2.25 -7.55 -6.44
CA GLY A 154 2.86 -6.33 -6.99
C GLY A 154 2.09 -5.06 -6.62
N MET A 155 1.18 -5.14 -5.64
CA MET A 155 0.45 -3.99 -5.14
C MET A 155 1.27 -3.31 -4.04
N LYS A 156 1.24 -1.99 -4.02
CA LYS A 156 1.90 -1.16 -3.00
C LYS A 156 0.88 -0.23 -2.39
N ILE A 157 0.84 -0.21 -1.06
CA ILE A 157 0.04 0.77 -0.32
C ILE A 157 0.88 2.02 -0.14
N LEU A 158 0.37 3.15 -0.62
CA LEU A 158 0.91 4.48 -0.36
C LEU A 158 -0.06 5.24 0.52
N VAL A 159 0.48 6.03 1.45
CA VAL A 159 -0.30 6.89 2.34
C VAL A 159 0.09 8.35 2.06
N PRO A 160 -0.48 8.98 1.01
CA PRO A 160 -0.16 10.35 0.65
C PRO A 160 -0.48 11.34 1.77
N HIS A 161 -1.48 11.01 2.58
CA HIS A 161 -1.87 11.81 3.74
C HIS A 161 -2.49 10.90 4.80
N ALA A 162 -2.05 11.05 6.05
CA ALA A 162 -2.72 10.47 7.21
C ALA A 162 -2.51 11.37 8.41
N SER A 163 -3.61 11.86 8.96
CA SER A 163 -3.62 12.63 10.21
C SER A 163 -4.79 12.17 11.08
N ALA A 164 -4.50 11.86 12.31
CA ALA A 164 -5.50 11.61 13.34
C ALA A 164 -5.14 12.43 14.56
N ARG A 165 -6.11 13.16 15.11
CA ARG A 165 -5.91 13.98 16.31
C ARG A 165 -7.00 13.68 17.32
N ALA A 166 -6.61 13.29 18.53
CA ALA A 166 -7.54 13.07 19.63
C ALA A 166 -7.24 13.98 20.80
N SER A 167 -8.29 14.53 21.40
CA SER A 167 -8.26 15.20 22.70
C SER A 167 -8.81 14.28 23.78
N PHE A 168 -8.26 14.39 24.99
CA PHE A 168 -8.56 13.52 26.11
C PHE A 168 -8.87 14.32 27.37
N ASP A 169 -9.69 13.75 28.23
CA ASP A 169 -9.85 14.14 29.63
C ASP A 169 -9.66 12.92 30.55
N ALA A 170 -10.06 13.05 31.81
CA ALA A 170 -9.91 11.98 32.80
C ALA A 170 -10.76 10.73 32.50
N GLU A 171 -11.80 10.86 31.67
CA GLU A 171 -12.75 9.79 31.33
C GLU A 171 -12.46 9.16 29.95
N GLY A 172 -11.49 9.69 29.19
CA GLY A 172 -11.07 9.13 27.91
C GLY A 172 -11.07 10.13 26.75
N ILE A 173 -11.35 9.64 25.54
CA ILE A 173 -11.41 10.48 24.34
C ILE A 173 -12.61 11.42 24.44
N VAL A 174 -12.38 12.72 24.24
CA VAL A 174 -13.43 13.73 24.09
C VAL A 174 -13.81 13.89 22.63
N ARG A 175 -12.80 13.91 21.76
CA ARG A 175 -12.95 14.04 20.31
C ARG A 175 -11.77 13.40 19.61
N SER A 176 -12.04 12.69 18.53
CA SER A 176 -11.00 12.20 17.60
C SER A 176 -11.42 12.50 16.16
N ASP A 177 -10.58 13.22 15.42
CA ASP A 177 -10.76 13.60 14.00
C ASP A 177 -9.67 12.90 13.19
N VAL A 178 -10.08 12.13 12.18
CA VAL A 178 -9.18 11.34 11.33
C VAL A 178 -9.41 11.67 9.88
N ARG A 179 -8.32 11.90 9.16
CA ARG A 179 -8.30 12.12 7.70
C ARG A 179 -7.16 11.35 7.10
N GLU A 180 -7.49 10.43 6.23
CA GLU A 180 -6.51 9.57 5.58
C GLU A 180 -6.78 9.51 4.08
N ARG A 181 -5.71 9.48 3.30
CA ARG A 181 -5.76 9.13 1.89
C ARG A 181 -4.83 7.96 1.66
N VAL A 182 -5.37 6.91 1.08
CA VAL A 182 -4.65 5.68 0.79
C VAL A 182 -4.75 5.40 -0.70
N GLN A 183 -3.63 5.06 -1.30
CA GLN A 183 -3.54 4.62 -2.69
C GLN A 183 -3.02 3.19 -2.74
N ILE A 184 -3.70 2.33 -3.48
CA ILE A 184 -3.20 1.00 -3.83
C ILE A 184 -2.74 1.07 -5.28
N ARG A 185 -1.47 0.75 -5.52
CA ARG A 185 -0.84 0.85 -6.84
C ARG A 185 -0.29 -0.50 -7.28
N VAL A 186 -0.34 -0.72 -8.60
CA VAL A 186 0.35 -1.83 -9.29
C VAL A 186 1.31 -1.20 -10.28
N GLY A 187 2.60 -1.31 -10.02
CA GLY A 187 3.60 -0.58 -10.80
C GLY A 187 3.35 0.94 -10.76
N SER A 188 3.17 1.56 -11.91
CA SER A 188 2.85 2.99 -12.05
C SER A 188 1.35 3.31 -11.95
N GLU A 189 0.46 2.31 -12.06
CA GLU A 189 -0.99 2.51 -12.08
C GLU A 189 -1.58 2.54 -10.68
N THR A 190 -2.43 3.53 -10.41
CA THR A 190 -3.26 3.57 -9.21
C THR A 190 -4.51 2.74 -9.45
N ARG A 191 -4.68 1.66 -8.67
CA ARG A 191 -5.84 0.76 -8.73
C ARG A 191 -6.97 1.21 -7.81
N ALA A 192 -6.61 1.79 -6.68
CA ALA A 192 -7.57 2.43 -5.78
C ALA A 192 -6.94 3.69 -5.19
N ASP A 193 -7.73 4.74 -5.05
CA ASP A 193 -7.37 6.00 -4.42
C ASP A 193 -8.54 6.41 -3.54
N LEU A 194 -8.38 6.26 -2.23
CA LEU A 194 -9.44 6.39 -1.25
C LEU A 194 -9.13 7.53 -0.29
N ASP A 195 -10.10 8.40 -0.10
CA ASP A 195 -10.11 9.40 0.97
C ASP A 195 -11.06 8.94 2.09
N GLN A 196 -10.54 8.80 3.29
CA GLN A 196 -11.34 8.51 4.49
C GLN A 196 -11.38 9.74 5.39
N ARG A 197 -12.57 10.05 5.89
CA ARG A 197 -12.79 11.01 6.98
C ARG A 197 -13.61 10.33 8.05
N SER A 198 -13.12 10.38 9.28
CA SER A 198 -13.85 9.80 10.42
C SER A 198 -13.78 10.73 11.60
N LEU A 199 -14.89 10.82 12.31
CA LEU A 199 -15.07 11.68 13.48
C LEU A 199 -15.69 10.87 14.60
N LEU A 200 -15.11 10.94 15.78
CA LEU A 200 -15.65 10.40 17.03
C LEU A 200 -15.78 11.54 18.04
N VAL A 201 -16.97 11.77 18.56
CA VAL A 201 -17.25 12.83 19.55
C VAL A 201 -18.02 12.26 20.72
N ARG A 202 -17.54 12.47 21.94
CA ARG A 202 -18.26 12.02 23.14
C ARG A 202 -19.55 12.81 23.34
N ASP A 203 -20.66 12.09 23.49
CA ASP A 203 -21.97 12.61 23.87
C ASP A 203 -22.63 11.64 24.85
N ASP A 204 -22.33 11.82 26.12
CA ASP A 204 -22.85 10.94 27.18
C ASP A 204 -24.36 11.03 27.36
N SER A 205 -25.04 12.04 26.79
CA SER A 205 -26.50 12.13 26.79
C SER A 205 -27.18 11.01 25.99
N LYS A 206 -26.44 10.41 25.06
CA LYS A 206 -26.90 9.30 24.20
C LYS A 206 -26.56 7.92 24.76
N TYR A 207 -25.92 7.84 25.93
CA TYR A 207 -25.51 6.57 26.50
C TYR A 207 -26.72 5.63 26.73
N GLN A 208 -26.60 4.43 26.17
CA GLN A 208 -27.51 3.32 26.40
C GLN A 208 -26.68 2.15 26.95
N ALA A 209 -27.11 1.61 28.09
CA ALA A 209 -26.42 0.45 28.67
C ALA A 209 -26.48 -0.73 27.67
N PRO A 210 -25.34 -1.32 27.29
CA PRO A 210 -25.34 -2.49 26.43
C PRO A 210 -26.20 -3.61 27.04
N ALA A 211 -26.96 -4.31 26.20
CA ALA A 211 -27.62 -5.54 26.60
C ALA A 211 -26.60 -6.62 26.95
N ALA A 212 -26.98 -7.62 27.73
CA ALA A 212 -26.11 -8.76 27.96
C ALA A 212 -25.77 -9.40 26.61
N ALA A 213 -24.44 -9.53 26.35
CA ALA A 213 -23.97 -10.13 25.12
C ALA A 213 -24.38 -11.60 25.05
N GLU A 214 -24.83 -12.04 23.90
CA GLU A 214 -24.99 -13.46 23.57
C GLU A 214 -23.62 -14.16 23.47
N VAL A 215 -23.57 -15.36 22.96
CA VAL A 215 -22.30 -16.10 22.82
C VAL A 215 -21.36 -15.36 21.88
N LEU A 216 -20.25 -14.80 22.43
CA LEU A 216 -19.25 -14.07 21.66
C LEU A 216 -18.09 -15.00 21.27
N ALA A 217 -17.57 -14.81 20.08
CA ALA A 217 -16.35 -15.47 19.60
C ALA A 217 -15.21 -14.45 19.46
N VAL A 218 -14.01 -14.87 19.87
CA VAL A 218 -12.79 -14.08 19.61
C VAL A 218 -12.59 -13.97 18.10
N ALA A 219 -12.43 -12.75 17.63
CA ALA A 219 -12.15 -12.47 16.25
C ALA A 219 -10.95 -11.52 16.16
N ASP A 220 -10.01 -11.80 15.26
CA ASP A 220 -9.08 -10.81 14.78
C ASP A 220 -9.46 -10.43 13.33
N PRO A 221 -10.34 -9.43 13.14
CA PRO A 221 -10.85 -9.08 11.83
C PRO A 221 -9.80 -8.39 10.94
N PHE A 222 -8.60 -8.11 11.47
CA PHE A 222 -7.47 -7.49 10.75
C PHE A 222 -6.32 -8.46 10.53
N VAL A 223 -6.21 -9.50 11.29
CA VAL A 223 -5.70 -10.67 10.66
C VAL A 223 -6.70 -10.86 9.54
N VAL A 224 -6.29 -10.53 8.31
CA VAL A 224 -6.68 -11.42 7.27
C VAL A 224 -6.25 -12.76 7.88
N HIS A 225 -7.14 -13.40 8.64
CA HIS A 225 -7.24 -14.81 8.49
C HIS A 225 -7.19 -14.86 7.01
N GLU A 226 -6.03 -15.30 6.46
CA GLU A 226 -6.13 -15.68 5.10
C GLU A 226 -7.55 -16.13 4.91
N ALA A 227 -8.41 -15.12 4.89
CA ALA A 227 -9.81 -15.12 5.16
C ALA A 227 -10.32 -15.56 3.94
N GLY A 228 -10.52 -16.71 4.11
CA GLY A 228 -10.70 -17.54 3.08
C GLY A 228 -9.52 -17.43 2.12
N THR A 229 -8.26 -17.72 2.43
CA THR A 229 -7.98 -19.03 1.96
C THR A 229 -9.18 -19.81 2.46
N PRO A 230 -10.22 -20.09 1.62
CA PRO A 230 -11.22 -21.06 2.01
C PRO A 230 -10.35 -22.19 2.45
N ALA A 231 -10.36 -22.54 3.76
CA ALA A 231 -9.39 -23.44 4.38
C ALA A 231 -9.23 -24.51 3.37
N LEU A 232 -8.08 -24.53 2.63
CA LEU A 232 -7.95 -25.21 1.35
C LEU A 232 -8.80 -26.44 1.50
N PRO A 233 -9.94 -26.60 0.83
CA PRO A 233 -11.00 -27.46 1.21
C PRO A 233 -10.30 -28.78 1.50
N LYS A 234 -10.19 -29.15 2.74
CA LYS A 234 -9.34 -30.14 3.42
C LYS A 234 -8.49 -30.87 2.41
N ALA A 235 -7.19 -30.52 2.31
CA ALA A 235 -6.31 -30.77 1.15
C ALA A 235 -6.78 -32.00 0.38
N PRO A 236 -7.22 -31.91 -0.87
CA PRO A 236 -8.00 -32.93 -1.54
C PRO A 236 -7.37 -34.29 -1.27
N ALA A 237 -8.14 -35.25 -0.81
CA ALA A 237 -7.61 -36.53 -0.36
C ALA A 237 -7.02 -37.37 -1.52
N SER A 238 -7.24 -36.93 -2.75
CA SER A 238 -6.76 -37.58 -3.97
C SER A 238 -6.56 -36.61 -5.12
N LEU A 239 -5.72 -36.99 -6.08
CA LEU A 239 -5.55 -36.23 -7.33
C LEU A 239 -6.87 -36.10 -8.12
N ALA A 240 -7.77 -37.07 -8.04
CA ALA A 240 -9.07 -36.99 -8.71
C ALA A 240 -9.95 -35.90 -8.13
N GLU A 241 -9.98 -35.75 -6.80
CA GLU A 241 -10.70 -34.69 -6.12
C GLU A 241 -10.03 -33.34 -6.38
N ALA A 242 -8.69 -33.26 -6.33
CA ALA A 242 -7.94 -32.06 -6.69
C ALA A 242 -8.22 -31.61 -8.12
N ARG A 243 -8.32 -32.57 -9.06
CA ARG A 243 -8.61 -32.27 -10.46
C ARG A 243 -10.02 -31.72 -10.65
N ALA A 244 -11.02 -32.20 -9.91
CA ALA A 244 -12.38 -31.68 -9.99
C ALA A 244 -12.45 -30.22 -9.49
N LEU A 245 -11.76 -29.89 -8.40
CA LEU A 245 -11.66 -28.51 -7.90
C LEU A 245 -10.87 -27.62 -8.87
N TYR A 246 -9.77 -28.14 -9.40
CA TYR A 246 -8.97 -27.46 -10.42
C TYR A 246 -9.82 -27.10 -11.65
N GLU A 247 -10.58 -28.02 -12.21
CA GLU A 247 -11.44 -27.77 -13.38
C GLU A 247 -12.49 -26.70 -13.10
N ALA A 248 -13.07 -26.69 -11.90
CA ALA A 248 -14.03 -25.65 -11.49
C ALA A 248 -13.37 -24.27 -11.43
N LEU A 249 -12.15 -24.16 -10.87
CA LEU A 249 -11.40 -22.89 -10.82
C LEU A 249 -10.89 -22.48 -12.20
N ALA A 250 -10.38 -23.41 -12.99
CA ALA A 250 -9.86 -23.15 -14.32
C ALA A 250 -10.94 -22.78 -15.35
N ALA A 251 -12.22 -23.05 -15.06
CA ALA A 251 -13.35 -22.60 -15.87
C ALA A 251 -13.69 -21.11 -15.69
N VAL A 252 -13.24 -20.48 -14.62
CA VAL A 252 -13.58 -19.08 -14.25
C VAL A 252 -12.31 -18.23 -14.11
N LEU A 253 -11.44 -18.25 -15.10
CA LEU A 253 -10.20 -17.47 -15.13
C LEU A 253 -10.41 -15.97 -15.45
N ASP A 254 -11.63 -15.58 -15.78
CA ASP A 254 -11.97 -14.19 -16.10
C ASP A 254 -13.43 -13.89 -15.68
N PRO A 255 -13.69 -13.04 -14.69
CA PRO A 255 -12.72 -12.38 -13.81
C PRO A 255 -12.12 -13.36 -12.78
N PHE A 256 -10.82 -13.18 -12.49
CA PHE A 256 -10.09 -14.05 -11.56
C PHE A 256 -9.77 -13.31 -10.26
N THR A 257 -10.21 -13.84 -9.15
CA THR A 257 -10.01 -13.23 -7.84
C THR A 257 -8.73 -13.72 -7.17
N VAL A 258 -8.23 -12.95 -6.19
CA VAL A 258 -7.09 -13.32 -5.33
C VAL A 258 -7.31 -14.68 -4.66
N SER A 259 -8.51 -14.93 -4.16
CA SER A 259 -8.87 -16.19 -3.50
C SER A 259 -8.79 -17.37 -4.47
N GLN A 260 -9.27 -17.21 -5.70
CA GLN A 260 -9.18 -18.23 -6.75
C GLN A 260 -7.73 -18.53 -7.14
N ALA A 261 -6.88 -17.47 -7.27
CA ALA A 261 -5.46 -17.60 -7.55
C ALA A 261 -4.74 -18.43 -6.47
N ARG A 262 -4.98 -18.11 -5.21
CA ARG A 262 -4.40 -18.85 -4.07
C ARG A 262 -4.90 -20.29 -4.01
N SER A 263 -6.19 -20.52 -4.23
CA SER A 263 -6.76 -21.87 -4.24
C SER A 263 -6.15 -22.71 -5.36
N LEU A 264 -6.00 -22.13 -6.56
CA LEU A 264 -5.38 -22.80 -7.70
C LEU A 264 -3.89 -23.07 -7.44
N ALA A 265 -3.17 -22.09 -6.89
CA ALA A 265 -1.77 -22.24 -6.48
C ALA A 265 -1.59 -23.33 -5.43
N GLY A 266 -2.47 -23.40 -4.42
CA GLY A 266 -2.46 -24.45 -3.41
C GLY A 266 -2.71 -25.85 -3.99
N LEU A 267 -3.60 -25.99 -4.96
CA LEU A 267 -3.81 -27.25 -5.69
C LEU A 267 -2.56 -27.66 -6.50
N ILE A 268 -1.93 -26.70 -7.19
CA ILE A 268 -0.67 -26.93 -7.94
C ILE A 268 0.46 -27.30 -6.97
N ALA A 269 0.56 -26.66 -5.81
CA ALA A 269 1.57 -26.98 -4.82
C ALA A 269 1.42 -28.41 -4.27
N ALA A 270 0.17 -28.86 -4.03
CA ALA A 270 -0.13 -30.20 -3.56
C ALA A 270 -0.03 -31.27 -4.68
N TYR A 271 -0.35 -30.90 -5.90
CA TYR A 271 -0.38 -31.78 -7.08
C TYR A 271 0.27 -31.07 -8.29
N PRO A 272 1.62 -31.08 -8.37
CA PRO A 272 2.36 -30.30 -9.38
C PRO A 272 1.97 -30.57 -10.84
N SER A 273 1.50 -31.77 -11.16
CA SER A 273 1.04 -32.12 -12.51
C SER A 273 -0.18 -31.32 -12.99
N LEU A 274 -0.90 -30.64 -12.10
CA LEU A 274 -1.99 -29.72 -12.49
C LEU A 274 -1.43 -28.46 -13.17
N ALA A 275 -0.17 -28.13 -12.95
CA ALA A 275 0.50 -27.05 -13.68
C ALA A 275 0.65 -27.37 -15.17
N ASP A 276 0.88 -28.63 -15.54
CA ASP A 276 0.99 -29.07 -16.95
C ASP A 276 -0.32 -28.76 -17.71
N ASP A 277 -1.46 -29.16 -17.10
CA ASP A 277 -2.78 -28.91 -17.68
C ASP A 277 -3.07 -27.40 -17.80
N LEU A 278 -2.63 -26.60 -16.84
CA LEU A 278 -2.82 -25.15 -16.84
C LEU A 278 -1.97 -24.47 -17.91
N VAL A 279 -0.71 -24.87 -18.05
CA VAL A 279 0.21 -24.34 -19.07
C VAL A 279 -0.21 -24.74 -20.47
N ALA A 280 -0.71 -25.97 -20.67
CA ALA A 280 -1.24 -26.41 -21.96
C ALA A 280 -2.37 -25.51 -22.47
N ARG A 281 -3.15 -24.89 -21.59
CA ARG A 281 -4.19 -23.90 -22.00
C ARG A 281 -3.59 -22.62 -22.59
N LEU A 282 -2.33 -22.28 -22.29
CA LEU A 282 -1.64 -21.14 -22.90
C LEU A 282 -1.27 -21.36 -24.37
N GLU A 283 -1.17 -22.61 -24.83
CA GLU A 283 -0.84 -22.95 -26.21
C GLU A 283 -1.97 -22.55 -27.18
N GLY A 284 -3.23 -22.55 -26.72
CA GLY A 284 -4.40 -22.15 -27.50
C GLY A 284 -4.61 -20.64 -27.60
N ASP A 285 -5.43 -20.24 -28.58
CA ASP A 285 -5.85 -18.83 -28.79
C ASP A 285 -7.16 -18.49 -28.09
N GLU A 286 -7.74 -19.42 -27.34
CA GLU A 286 -9.07 -19.27 -26.74
C GLU A 286 -9.07 -18.37 -25.48
N LEU A 287 -7.91 -18.24 -24.82
CA LEU A 287 -7.80 -17.47 -23.59
C LEU A 287 -7.57 -15.97 -23.85
N GLY A 288 -8.43 -15.14 -23.25
CA GLY A 288 -8.20 -13.71 -23.16
C GLY A 288 -6.99 -13.32 -22.29
N GLU A 289 -6.53 -12.08 -22.39
CA GLU A 289 -5.33 -11.60 -21.70
C GLU A 289 -5.43 -11.68 -20.15
N VAL A 290 -6.63 -11.48 -19.61
CA VAL A 290 -6.87 -11.59 -18.15
C VAL A 290 -6.71 -13.04 -17.69
N ALA A 291 -7.32 -13.99 -18.40
CA ALA A 291 -7.20 -15.41 -18.09
C ALA A 291 -5.76 -15.90 -18.20
N ARG A 292 -5.03 -15.45 -19.23
CA ARG A 292 -3.59 -15.75 -19.37
C ARG A 292 -2.80 -15.22 -18.17
N SER A 293 -3.00 -13.96 -17.78
CA SER A 293 -2.35 -13.35 -16.61
C SER A 293 -2.63 -14.15 -15.33
N SER A 294 -3.84 -14.65 -15.17
CA SER A 294 -4.25 -15.47 -14.02
C SER A 294 -3.48 -16.78 -13.92
N ILE A 295 -3.14 -17.39 -15.05
CA ILE A 295 -2.32 -18.61 -15.10
C ILE A 295 -0.90 -18.33 -14.60
N PHE A 296 -0.25 -17.28 -15.13
CA PHE A 296 1.10 -16.91 -14.66
C PHE A 296 1.11 -16.59 -13.17
N TRP A 297 0.10 -15.89 -12.70
CA TRP A 297 -0.05 -15.58 -11.29
C TRP A 297 -0.23 -16.81 -10.40
N ALA A 298 -1.04 -17.79 -10.84
CA ALA A 298 -1.19 -19.05 -10.10
C ALA A 298 0.13 -19.84 -10.03
N LEU A 299 0.92 -19.87 -11.12
CA LEU A 299 2.24 -20.50 -11.15
C LEU A 299 3.23 -19.80 -10.22
N GLU A 300 3.23 -18.44 -10.21
CA GLU A 300 4.03 -17.61 -9.32
C GLU A 300 3.72 -17.93 -7.86
N LEU A 301 2.44 -17.89 -7.48
CA LEU A 301 2.00 -18.16 -6.11
C LEU A 301 2.27 -19.62 -5.67
N ALA A 302 2.19 -20.58 -6.58
CA ALA A 302 2.49 -21.99 -6.28
C ALA A 302 3.97 -22.19 -5.93
N ALA A 303 4.88 -21.43 -6.57
CA ALA A 303 6.32 -21.38 -6.31
C ALA A 303 7.03 -22.74 -6.20
N THR A 304 6.46 -23.82 -6.77
CA THR A 304 7.04 -25.16 -6.78
C THR A 304 8.15 -25.26 -7.84
N ASP A 305 9.06 -26.24 -7.69
CA ASP A 305 10.08 -26.49 -8.72
C ASP A 305 9.46 -26.76 -10.10
N HIS A 306 8.32 -27.43 -10.12
CA HIS A 306 7.58 -27.72 -11.35
C HIS A 306 7.00 -26.44 -11.98
N ALA A 307 6.36 -25.59 -11.19
CA ALA A 307 5.86 -24.30 -11.65
C ALA A 307 7.01 -23.39 -12.15
N ARG A 308 8.16 -23.38 -11.45
CA ARG A 308 9.36 -22.65 -11.87
C ARG A 308 9.90 -23.14 -13.22
N ALA A 309 9.94 -24.46 -13.42
CA ALA A 309 10.34 -25.05 -14.70
C ALA A 309 9.44 -24.59 -15.86
N HIS A 310 8.11 -24.54 -15.63
CA HIS A 310 7.16 -24.01 -16.61
C HIS A 310 7.39 -22.51 -16.87
N LEU A 311 7.55 -21.70 -15.83
CA LEU A 311 7.82 -20.27 -15.99
C LEU A 311 9.13 -20.05 -16.78
N THR A 312 10.18 -20.84 -16.51
CA THR A 312 11.44 -20.79 -17.26
C THR A 312 11.22 -21.09 -18.75
N SER A 313 10.43 -22.12 -19.07
CA SER A 313 10.09 -22.45 -20.48
C SER A 313 9.24 -21.36 -21.15
N LEU A 314 8.34 -20.71 -20.40
CA LEU A 314 7.44 -19.68 -20.93
C LEU A 314 8.14 -18.35 -21.22
N VAL A 315 9.38 -18.15 -20.77
CA VAL A 315 10.23 -17.01 -21.23
C VAL A 315 10.49 -17.08 -22.72
N ASP A 316 10.39 -18.27 -23.33
CA ASP A 316 10.54 -18.50 -24.78
C ASP A 316 9.20 -18.59 -25.53
N SER A 317 8.10 -18.25 -24.88
CA SER A 317 6.77 -18.29 -25.51
C SER A 317 6.76 -17.51 -26.83
N PRO A 318 6.08 -18.01 -27.87
CA PRO A 318 5.91 -17.27 -29.12
C PRO A 318 5.17 -15.94 -28.95
N ARG A 319 4.43 -15.78 -27.84
CA ARG A 319 3.64 -14.57 -27.53
C ARG A 319 4.46 -13.59 -26.66
N PRO A 320 4.72 -12.36 -27.10
CA PRO A 320 5.50 -11.39 -26.34
C PRO A 320 4.94 -11.12 -24.93
N ASN A 321 3.63 -11.01 -24.78
CA ASN A 321 2.99 -10.76 -23.48
C ASN A 321 3.20 -11.91 -22.50
N ASP A 322 3.24 -13.15 -22.98
CA ASP A 322 3.50 -14.31 -22.12
C ASP A 322 4.96 -14.36 -21.68
N ARG A 323 5.91 -13.98 -22.56
CA ARG A 323 7.33 -13.84 -22.17
C ARG A 323 7.49 -12.79 -21.07
N ILE A 324 6.81 -11.64 -21.20
CA ILE A 324 6.82 -10.57 -20.18
C ILE A 324 6.31 -11.11 -18.85
N ARG A 325 5.15 -11.79 -18.84
CA ARG A 325 4.56 -12.35 -17.63
C ARG A 325 5.46 -13.42 -16.99
N ALA A 326 6.04 -14.29 -17.82
CA ALA A 326 6.97 -15.31 -17.37
C ALA A 326 8.20 -14.69 -16.70
N ALA A 327 8.81 -13.67 -17.32
CA ALA A 327 9.98 -12.97 -16.79
C ALA A 327 9.67 -12.33 -15.42
N VAL A 328 8.53 -11.67 -15.30
CA VAL A 328 8.08 -11.04 -14.04
C VAL A 328 7.87 -12.09 -12.96
N ALA A 329 7.08 -13.13 -13.22
CA ALA A 329 6.79 -14.20 -12.26
C ALA A 329 8.06 -14.95 -11.85
N LEU A 330 8.93 -15.28 -12.80
CA LEU A 330 10.17 -16.03 -12.57
C LEU A 330 11.15 -15.25 -11.69
N SER A 331 11.30 -13.93 -11.91
CA SER A 331 12.18 -13.07 -11.10
C SER A 331 11.74 -12.99 -9.64
N ALA A 332 10.44 -13.15 -9.36
CA ALA A 332 9.88 -13.12 -8.01
C ALA A 332 10.08 -14.46 -7.27
N VAL A 333 9.87 -15.60 -7.97
CA VAL A 333 9.85 -16.92 -7.31
C VAL A 333 11.18 -17.67 -7.34
N ALA A 334 12.11 -17.26 -8.19
CA ALA A 334 13.41 -17.92 -8.34
C ALA A 334 14.52 -16.92 -8.69
N PRO A 335 14.87 -15.99 -7.78
CA PRO A 335 15.90 -14.97 -8.04
C PRO A 335 17.31 -15.60 -7.96
N THR A 336 17.63 -16.47 -8.91
CA THR A 336 18.92 -17.22 -8.99
C THR A 336 19.78 -16.67 -10.11
N LEU A 337 21.08 -17.01 -10.06
CA LEU A 337 22.03 -16.69 -11.14
C LEU A 337 21.56 -17.24 -12.50
N GLU A 338 21.04 -18.47 -12.54
CA GLU A 338 20.56 -19.10 -13.78
C GLU A 338 19.38 -18.32 -14.38
N VAL A 339 18.43 -17.92 -13.53
CA VAL A 339 17.30 -17.08 -13.96
C VAL A 339 17.80 -15.72 -14.42
N GLY A 340 18.75 -15.11 -13.71
CA GLY A 340 19.37 -13.85 -14.14
C GLY A 340 20.00 -13.95 -15.53
N GLN A 341 20.73 -15.01 -15.81
CA GLN A 341 21.31 -15.27 -17.13
C GLN A 341 20.23 -15.38 -18.21
N ARG A 342 19.16 -16.13 -17.93
CA ARG A 342 18.04 -16.30 -18.88
C ARG A 342 17.32 -15.00 -19.18
N LEU A 343 17.12 -14.14 -18.18
CA LEU A 343 16.50 -12.82 -18.34
C LEU A 343 17.41 -11.86 -19.13
N LEU A 344 18.72 -11.97 -18.97
CA LEU A 344 19.69 -11.21 -19.77
C LEU A 344 19.69 -11.67 -21.23
N ASP A 345 19.62 -12.99 -21.50
CA ASP A 345 19.45 -13.52 -22.84
C ASP A 345 18.20 -12.95 -23.51
N MET A 346 17.07 -12.96 -22.78
CA MET A 346 15.82 -12.36 -23.25
C MET A 346 16.01 -10.87 -23.62
N TYR A 347 16.76 -10.09 -22.83
CA TYR A 347 17.02 -8.68 -23.12
C TYR A 347 17.78 -8.48 -24.45
N TYR A 348 18.77 -9.31 -24.72
CA TYR A 348 19.60 -9.16 -25.92
C TYR A 348 19.03 -9.84 -27.17
N GLU A 349 18.27 -10.92 -27.01
CA GLU A 349 17.81 -11.75 -28.13
C GLU A 349 16.37 -11.46 -28.56
N ASP A 350 15.53 -10.88 -27.69
CA ASP A 350 14.13 -10.65 -28.03
C ASP A 350 13.98 -9.49 -29.02
N LEU A 351 13.35 -9.79 -30.15
CA LEU A 351 13.09 -8.82 -31.22
C LEU A 351 11.97 -7.82 -30.84
N GLN A 352 11.22 -8.08 -29.79
CA GLN A 352 10.16 -7.19 -29.32
C GLN A 352 10.71 -6.29 -28.19
N PRO A 353 10.85 -4.98 -28.41
CA PRO A 353 11.47 -4.08 -27.44
C PRO A 353 10.84 -4.09 -26.05
N THR A 354 9.52 -4.30 -25.97
CA THR A 354 8.81 -4.37 -24.70
C THR A 354 9.15 -5.63 -23.90
N ALA A 355 9.29 -6.78 -24.59
CA ALA A 355 9.67 -8.02 -23.96
C ALA A 355 11.17 -7.98 -23.55
N ALA A 356 12.06 -7.50 -24.43
CA ALA A 356 13.45 -7.26 -24.11
C ALA A 356 13.60 -6.38 -22.85
N THR A 357 12.91 -5.24 -22.81
CA THR A 357 12.88 -4.36 -21.63
C THR A 357 12.42 -5.09 -20.38
N ALA A 358 11.38 -5.93 -20.47
CA ALA A 358 10.90 -6.70 -19.33
C ALA A 358 11.96 -7.67 -18.78
N GLY A 359 12.76 -8.30 -19.64
CA GLY A 359 13.90 -9.13 -19.25
C GLY A 359 14.89 -8.36 -18.37
N LEU A 360 15.30 -7.15 -18.80
CA LEU A 360 16.25 -6.32 -18.05
C LEU A 360 15.65 -5.82 -16.71
N LEU A 361 14.37 -5.42 -16.70
CA LEU A 361 13.69 -5.01 -15.48
C LEU A 361 13.55 -6.16 -14.47
N ALA A 362 13.24 -7.36 -14.96
CA ALA A 362 13.15 -8.57 -14.15
C ALA A 362 14.53 -8.98 -13.60
N LEU A 363 15.61 -8.79 -14.39
CA LEU A 363 16.98 -8.97 -13.90
C LEU A 363 17.29 -8.03 -12.72
N GLY A 364 16.78 -6.80 -12.74
CA GLY A 364 16.86 -5.88 -11.59
C GLY A 364 16.22 -6.45 -10.33
N VAL A 365 15.06 -7.12 -10.46
CA VAL A 365 14.38 -7.81 -9.33
C VAL A 365 15.21 -9.00 -8.82
N VAL A 366 15.83 -9.76 -9.72
CA VAL A 366 16.79 -10.82 -9.34
C VAL A 366 17.98 -10.22 -8.57
N GLY A 367 18.49 -9.07 -8.99
CA GLY A 367 19.54 -8.33 -8.28
C GLY A 367 19.14 -7.89 -6.87
N ALA A 368 17.87 -7.55 -6.65
CA ALA A 368 17.37 -7.17 -5.33
C ALA A 368 17.21 -8.36 -4.37
N ASN A 369 16.76 -9.51 -4.87
CA ASN A 369 16.24 -10.61 -4.05
C ASN A 369 17.08 -11.90 -4.12
N GLY A 370 18.05 -11.96 -5.03
CA GLY A 370 18.91 -13.14 -5.26
C GLY A 370 20.01 -13.30 -4.21
N ASP A 371 20.74 -14.41 -4.34
CA ASP A 371 21.97 -14.61 -3.57
C ASP A 371 23.10 -13.69 -4.08
N GLU A 372 24.23 -13.68 -3.38
CA GLU A 372 25.39 -12.82 -3.71
C GLU A 372 25.88 -13.01 -5.18
N SER A 373 25.79 -14.21 -5.72
CA SER A 373 26.18 -14.51 -7.09
C SER A 373 25.22 -13.90 -8.11
N ALA A 374 23.92 -14.01 -7.85
CA ALA A 374 22.85 -13.44 -8.66
C ALA A 374 22.86 -11.90 -8.59
N GLN A 375 23.06 -11.33 -7.39
CA GLN A 375 23.17 -9.88 -7.20
C GLN A 375 24.36 -9.29 -7.97
N ARG A 376 25.54 -9.90 -7.84
CA ARG A 376 26.74 -9.47 -8.56
C ARG A 376 26.54 -9.55 -10.08
N PHE A 377 26.01 -10.68 -10.55
CA PHE A 377 25.72 -10.86 -11.98
C PHE A 377 24.75 -9.79 -12.50
N ALA A 378 23.66 -9.56 -11.78
CA ALA A 378 22.68 -8.54 -12.15
C ALA A 378 23.30 -7.13 -12.20
N ARG A 379 24.13 -6.78 -11.20
CA ARG A 379 24.83 -5.50 -11.17
C ARG A 379 25.74 -5.31 -12.38
N GLU A 380 26.62 -6.28 -12.63
CA GLU A 380 27.56 -6.22 -13.75
C GLU A 380 26.84 -6.14 -15.10
N SER A 381 25.79 -6.97 -15.28
CA SER A 381 25.04 -7.03 -16.54
C SER A 381 24.19 -5.79 -16.79
N ILE A 382 23.54 -5.23 -15.75
CA ILE A 382 22.76 -4.00 -15.89
C ILE A 382 23.68 -2.81 -16.12
N GLY A 383 24.83 -2.75 -15.46
CA GLY A 383 25.85 -1.74 -15.70
C GLY A 383 26.34 -1.75 -17.14
N ALA A 384 26.67 -2.94 -17.67
CA ALA A 384 27.06 -3.11 -19.08
C ALA A 384 25.92 -2.70 -20.04
N ALA A 385 24.67 -3.12 -19.76
CA ALA A 385 23.52 -2.74 -20.57
C ALA A 385 23.29 -1.22 -20.62
N PHE A 386 23.62 -0.50 -19.54
CA PHE A 386 23.57 0.96 -19.51
C PHE A 386 24.67 1.60 -20.37
N GLU A 387 25.89 1.09 -20.26
CA GLU A 387 27.03 1.58 -21.06
C GLU A 387 26.85 1.30 -22.56
N ASP A 388 26.27 0.17 -22.92
CA ASP A 388 26.01 -0.26 -24.29
C ASP A 388 24.71 0.33 -24.89
N ALA A 389 23.93 1.11 -24.12
CA ALA A 389 22.65 1.64 -24.58
C ALA A 389 22.82 2.56 -25.80
N GLN A 390 22.23 2.17 -26.94
CA GLN A 390 22.26 2.91 -28.19
C GLN A 390 21.01 3.74 -28.46
N THR A 391 19.96 3.50 -27.69
CA THR A 391 18.67 4.18 -27.84
C THR A 391 18.19 4.74 -26.52
N HIS A 392 17.42 5.81 -26.60
CA HIS A 392 16.77 6.41 -25.43
C HIS A 392 15.99 5.36 -24.59
N GLY A 393 15.24 4.47 -25.27
CA GLY A 393 14.47 3.41 -24.59
C GLY A 393 15.36 2.44 -23.79
N GLN A 394 16.54 2.09 -24.31
CA GLN A 394 17.51 1.23 -23.62
C GLN A 394 18.09 1.95 -22.39
N THR A 395 18.43 3.23 -22.51
CA THR A 395 18.90 4.03 -21.36
C THR A 395 17.85 4.05 -20.25
N LEU A 396 16.60 4.34 -20.57
CA LEU A 396 15.51 4.35 -19.58
C LEU A 396 15.25 2.97 -18.96
N ALA A 397 15.37 1.90 -19.76
CA ALA A 397 15.24 0.52 -19.26
C ALA A 397 16.35 0.17 -18.27
N ALA A 398 17.61 0.49 -18.60
CA ALA A 398 18.75 0.24 -17.73
C ALA A 398 18.66 1.03 -16.41
N LEU A 399 18.31 2.32 -16.45
CA LEU A 399 18.08 3.12 -15.24
C LEU A 399 16.96 2.52 -14.37
N SER A 400 15.88 2.05 -15.00
CA SER A 400 14.79 1.41 -14.27
C SER A 400 15.23 0.09 -13.62
N ALA A 401 16.03 -0.71 -14.32
CA ALA A 401 16.61 -1.95 -13.80
C ALA A 401 17.56 -1.69 -12.63
N MET A 402 18.43 -0.66 -12.72
CA MET A 402 19.28 -0.20 -11.60
C MET A 402 18.42 0.14 -10.37
N GLY A 403 17.34 0.91 -10.57
CA GLY A 403 16.41 1.24 -9.50
C GLY A 403 15.72 0.02 -8.90
N ASN A 404 15.42 -1.01 -9.68
CA ASN A 404 14.81 -2.24 -9.19
C ASN A 404 15.77 -3.08 -8.33
N THR A 405 17.09 -2.99 -8.56
CA THR A 405 18.07 -3.67 -7.69
C THR A 405 18.14 -3.06 -6.30
N GLY A 406 17.91 -1.75 -6.17
CA GLY A 406 18.18 -1.01 -4.93
C GLY A 406 19.65 -1.03 -4.51
N ASP A 407 20.57 -1.38 -5.41
CA ASP A 407 22.00 -1.54 -5.11
C ASP A 407 22.70 -0.17 -5.06
N PRO A 408 23.29 0.22 -3.91
CA PRO A 408 23.96 1.52 -3.76
C PRO A 408 25.19 1.69 -4.67
N GLU A 409 25.73 0.63 -5.22
CA GLU A 409 26.83 0.68 -6.19
C GLU A 409 26.45 1.42 -7.49
N PHE A 410 25.15 1.53 -7.79
CA PHE A 410 24.64 2.32 -8.91
C PHE A 410 24.49 3.82 -8.63
N MET A 411 24.75 4.28 -7.40
CA MET A 411 24.62 5.71 -7.05
C MET A 411 25.41 6.63 -7.99
N PRO A 412 26.68 6.33 -8.38
CA PRO A 412 27.44 7.20 -9.28
C PRO A 412 26.78 7.36 -10.66
N GLN A 413 26.31 6.26 -11.26
CA GLN A 413 25.66 6.28 -12.58
C GLN A 413 24.34 7.04 -12.54
N LEU A 414 23.53 6.79 -11.51
CA LEU A 414 22.24 7.47 -11.31
C LEU A 414 22.45 8.97 -11.05
N ALA A 415 23.44 9.35 -10.22
CA ALA A 415 23.75 10.75 -9.95
C ALA A 415 24.25 11.48 -11.21
N MET A 416 25.06 10.83 -12.04
CA MET A 416 25.46 11.38 -13.33
C MET A 416 24.24 11.58 -14.26
N SER A 417 23.33 10.61 -14.31
CA SER A 417 22.13 10.68 -15.16
C SER A 417 21.11 11.74 -14.70
N LEU A 418 21.19 12.23 -13.46
CA LEU A 418 20.40 13.41 -13.02
C LEU A 418 20.80 14.70 -13.75
N HIS A 419 21.93 14.72 -14.44
CA HIS A 419 22.44 15.85 -15.21
C HIS A 419 22.40 15.62 -16.73
N ASP A 420 21.72 14.58 -17.20
CA ASP A 420 21.57 14.28 -18.61
C ASP A 420 20.87 15.43 -19.37
N GLU A 421 21.15 15.58 -20.65
CA GLU A 421 20.49 16.59 -21.49
C GLU A 421 18.98 16.34 -21.63
N ASP A 422 18.57 15.07 -21.66
CA ASP A 422 17.17 14.66 -21.79
C ASP A 422 16.44 14.66 -20.43
N PRO A 423 15.39 15.48 -20.26
CA PRO A 423 14.65 15.55 -19.01
C PRO A 423 13.96 14.23 -18.62
N SER A 424 13.66 13.35 -19.58
CA SER A 424 13.07 12.04 -19.26
C SER A 424 14.11 11.09 -18.67
N VAL A 425 15.38 11.18 -19.08
CA VAL A 425 16.50 10.46 -18.46
C VAL A 425 16.73 10.97 -17.05
N ARG A 426 16.76 12.29 -16.85
CA ARG A 426 16.88 12.88 -15.50
C ARG A 426 15.75 12.45 -14.57
N GLY A 427 14.51 12.51 -15.06
CA GLY A 427 13.34 12.05 -14.30
C GLY A 427 13.40 10.57 -13.95
N LYS A 428 13.87 9.73 -14.89
CA LYS A 428 14.02 8.29 -14.67
C LYS A 428 15.14 7.96 -13.69
N ALA A 429 16.28 8.67 -13.78
CA ALA A 429 17.37 8.54 -12.81
C ALA A 429 16.91 8.88 -11.39
N ALA A 430 16.14 9.97 -11.24
CA ALA A 430 15.54 10.32 -9.96
C ALA A 430 14.61 9.21 -9.44
N GLU A 431 13.73 8.67 -10.28
CA GLU A 431 12.82 7.56 -9.91
C GLU A 431 13.60 6.30 -9.49
N ALA A 432 14.71 6.00 -10.16
CA ALA A 432 15.56 4.85 -9.85
C ALA A 432 16.19 4.95 -8.44
N MET A 433 16.44 6.15 -7.95
CA MET A 433 17.04 6.38 -6.63
C MET A 433 16.09 6.10 -5.43
N ARG A 434 14.81 5.83 -5.66
CA ARG A 434 13.82 5.65 -4.57
C ARG A 434 14.17 4.56 -3.55
N HIS A 435 14.92 3.53 -3.96
CA HIS A 435 15.30 2.41 -3.11
C HIS A 435 16.69 2.56 -2.48
N LEU A 436 17.42 3.63 -2.83
CA LEU A 436 18.72 3.93 -2.25
C LEU A 436 18.63 4.69 -0.91
N GLY A 437 17.41 5.01 -0.48
CA GLY A 437 17.16 5.63 0.81
C GLY A 437 17.76 7.02 0.95
N ASP A 438 18.20 7.32 2.16
CA ASP A 438 18.65 8.66 2.55
C ASP A 438 19.92 9.13 1.83
N ASP A 439 20.75 8.22 1.36
CA ASP A 439 21.99 8.56 0.62
C ASP A 439 21.69 9.23 -0.74
N ALA A 440 20.50 8.99 -1.29
CA ALA A 440 20.05 9.65 -2.51
C ALA A 440 19.60 11.11 -2.31
N ARG A 441 19.22 11.52 -1.08
CA ARG A 441 18.65 12.87 -0.81
C ARG A 441 19.54 14.02 -1.28
N PRO A 442 20.85 14.07 -0.95
CA PRO A 442 21.69 15.18 -1.37
C PRO A 442 21.76 15.31 -2.90
N HIS A 443 21.80 14.18 -3.63
CA HIS A 443 21.84 14.18 -5.10
C HIS A 443 20.53 14.68 -5.70
N LEU A 444 19.39 14.26 -5.15
CA LEU A 444 18.06 14.69 -5.57
C LEU A 444 17.82 16.19 -5.28
N GLN A 445 18.26 16.67 -4.11
CA GLN A 445 18.18 18.08 -3.74
C GLN A 445 19.01 18.95 -4.69
N ALA A 446 20.26 18.57 -4.94
CA ALA A 446 21.14 19.28 -5.88
C ALA A 446 20.57 19.29 -7.31
N ALA A 447 20.00 18.17 -7.76
CA ALA A 447 19.34 18.11 -9.07
C ALA A 447 18.16 19.06 -9.17
N LEU A 448 17.31 19.14 -8.10
CA LEU A 448 16.16 20.04 -8.12
C LEU A 448 16.54 21.53 -8.14
N GLU A 449 17.71 21.91 -7.65
CA GLU A 449 18.17 23.30 -7.68
C GLU A 449 18.36 23.83 -9.09
N ILE A 450 18.77 22.98 -10.01
CA ILE A 450 19.08 23.33 -11.40
C ILE A 450 18.01 22.86 -12.40
N GLU A 451 17.07 22.02 -11.97
CA GLU A 451 16.05 21.46 -12.86
C GLU A 451 15.02 22.51 -13.27
N VAL A 452 14.87 22.70 -14.56
CA VAL A 452 13.93 23.65 -15.16
C VAL A 452 12.68 23.00 -15.76
N GLU A 453 12.79 21.70 -16.11
CA GLU A 453 11.69 20.95 -16.72
C GLU A 453 10.71 20.45 -15.65
N PRO A 454 9.43 20.86 -15.69
CA PRO A 454 8.46 20.55 -14.64
C PRO A 454 8.25 19.04 -14.43
N GLY A 455 8.37 18.24 -15.51
CA GLY A 455 8.22 16.78 -15.45
C GLY A 455 9.33 16.12 -14.63
N ALA A 456 10.57 16.43 -14.94
CA ALA A 456 11.75 15.91 -14.24
C ALA A 456 11.77 16.41 -12.78
N ALA A 457 11.52 17.71 -12.54
CA ALA A 457 11.42 18.27 -11.20
C ALA A 457 10.34 17.58 -10.34
N LYS A 458 9.19 17.23 -10.93
CA LYS A 458 8.15 16.47 -10.25
C LYS A 458 8.60 15.06 -9.90
N SER A 459 9.34 14.37 -10.80
CA SER A 459 9.90 13.04 -10.51
C SER A 459 10.88 13.09 -9.34
N VAL A 460 11.79 14.08 -9.31
CA VAL A 460 12.72 14.31 -8.19
C VAL A 460 11.96 14.48 -6.87
N MET A 461 10.98 15.37 -6.84
CA MET A 461 10.20 15.62 -5.63
C MET A 461 9.40 14.41 -5.17
N ARG A 462 8.81 13.66 -6.12
CA ARG A 462 8.10 12.43 -5.80
C ARG A 462 9.04 11.41 -5.16
N THR A 463 10.25 11.26 -5.70
CA THR A 463 11.25 10.34 -5.15
C THR A 463 11.70 10.75 -3.74
N LEU A 464 11.94 12.04 -3.49
CA LEU A 464 12.23 12.54 -2.13
C LEU A 464 11.12 12.18 -1.14
N ARG A 465 9.86 12.28 -1.56
CA ARG A 465 8.70 11.88 -0.72
C ARG A 465 8.62 10.37 -0.51
N GLU A 466 8.96 9.57 -1.53
CA GLU A 466 8.98 8.10 -1.44
C GLU A 466 10.11 7.60 -0.54
N ILE A 467 11.25 8.26 -0.51
CA ILE A 467 12.34 7.99 0.44
C ILE A 467 11.88 8.26 1.88
N GLY A 468 11.11 9.32 2.10
CA GLY A 468 10.52 9.60 3.42
C GLY A 468 10.23 11.09 3.65
N PRO A 469 9.72 11.43 4.86
CA PRO A 469 9.46 12.81 5.25
C PRO A 469 10.75 13.63 5.27
N PRO A 470 10.65 14.98 5.21
CA PRO A 470 11.82 15.83 5.37
C PRO A 470 12.46 15.61 6.74
N ARG A 471 13.78 15.63 6.79
CA ARG A 471 14.54 15.71 8.02
C ARG A 471 14.62 17.16 8.46
N ARG A 472 15.02 17.40 9.70
CA ARG A 472 15.18 18.76 10.21
C ARG A 472 16.10 19.62 9.34
N ASP A 473 17.18 19.04 8.85
CA ASP A 473 18.16 19.72 7.99
C ASP A 473 17.60 20.00 6.59
N ASP A 474 16.58 19.27 6.14
CA ASP A 474 15.91 19.49 4.86
C ASP A 474 14.93 20.67 4.87
N LEU A 475 14.41 21.06 6.07
CA LEU A 475 13.31 22.02 6.17
C LEU A 475 13.68 23.40 5.66
N GLY A 476 14.88 23.88 5.98
CA GLY A 476 15.38 25.17 5.49
C GLY A 476 15.50 25.18 3.96
N TRP A 477 16.12 24.15 3.39
CA TRP A 477 16.22 23.99 1.94
C TRP A 477 14.83 23.88 1.27
N ALA A 478 13.91 23.14 1.85
CA ALA A 478 12.56 22.97 1.30
C ALA A 478 11.77 24.29 1.31
N ALA A 479 11.92 25.12 2.35
CA ALA A 479 11.30 26.43 2.45
C ALA A 479 11.85 27.39 1.37
N GLU A 480 13.17 27.50 1.22
CA GLU A 480 13.82 28.30 0.19
C GLU A 480 13.39 27.84 -1.21
N ARG A 481 13.33 26.52 -1.42
CA ARG A 481 12.92 25.97 -2.71
C ARG A 481 11.44 26.21 -3.01
N LEU A 482 10.57 26.15 -2.00
CA LEU A 482 9.15 26.46 -2.14
C LEU A 482 8.94 27.92 -2.59
N ASP A 483 9.78 28.83 -2.13
CA ASP A 483 9.73 30.25 -2.54
C ASP A 483 10.28 30.45 -3.97
N ALA A 484 11.35 29.75 -4.33
CA ALA A 484 12.03 29.94 -5.61
C ALA A 484 11.38 29.16 -6.78
N ALA A 485 10.64 28.07 -6.52
CA ALA A 485 10.14 27.20 -7.59
C ALA A 485 9.05 27.89 -8.44
N PRO A 486 9.26 28.05 -9.75
CA PRO A 486 8.29 28.69 -10.63
C PRO A 486 7.08 27.80 -10.92
N SER A 487 7.24 26.49 -10.89
CA SER A 487 6.21 25.51 -11.23
C SER A 487 5.23 25.30 -10.08
N ILE A 488 3.94 25.48 -10.35
CA ILE A 488 2.86 25.17 -9.39
C ILE A 488 2.91 23.70 -8.98
N ALA A 489 3.23 22.80 -9.93
CA ALA A 489 3.31 21.37 -9.66
C ALA A 489 4.44 21.05 -8.66
N VAL A 490 5.62 21.63 -8.86
CA VAL A 490 6.78 21.45 -7.94
C VAL A 490 6.47 22.01 -6.56
N ARG A 491 5.90 23.22 -6.48
CA ARG A 491 5.48 23.81 -5.20
C ARG A 491 4.44 22.93 -4.49
N GLY A 492 3.51 22.31 -5.25
CA GLY A 492 2.53 21.39 -4.69
C GLY A 492 3.18 20.15 -4.06
N GLU A 493 4.18 19.57 -4.71
CA GLU A 493 4.94 18.45 -4.16
C GLU A 493 5.77 18.85 -2.92
N LEU A 494 6.40 20.03 -2.94
CA LEU A 494 7.11 20.58 -1.77
C LEU A 494 6.18 20.81 -0.57
N ILE A 495 4.99 21.38 -0.80
CA ILE A 495 3.96 21.55 0.23
C ILE A 495 3.57 20.19 0.82
N ALA A 496 3.33 19.19 -0.02
CA ALA A 496 2.97 17.87 0.43
C ALA A 496 4.11 17.17 1.20
N TRP A 497 5.36 17.44 0.83
CA TRP A 497 6.53 16.91 1.53
C TRP A 497 6.73 17.59 2.89
N LEU A 498 6.67 18.93 2.96
CA LEU A 498 6.71 19.70 4.21
C LEU A 498 5.58 19.32 5.17
N ALA A 499 4.38 19.06 4.64
CA ALA A 499 3.25 18.59 5.43
C ALA A 499 3.47 17.19 6.03
N ALA A 500 4.43 16.44 5.51
CA ALA A 500 4.82 15.14 6.04
C ALA A 500 5.84 15.25 7.18
N ASP A 501 6.37 16.46 7.49
CA ASP A 501 7.24 16.66 8.64
C ASP A 501 6.49 16.32 9.94
N PRO A 502 7.07 15.45 10.81
CA PRO A 502 6.45 15.08 12.08
C PRO A 502 6.50 16.20 13.14
N THR A 503 7.31 17.24 12.91
CA THR A 503 7.50 18.34 13.84
C THR A 503 6.53 19.52 13.52
N ALA A 504 6.49 20.51 14.40
CA ALA A 504 5.73 21.72 14.13
C ALA A 504 6.45 22.68 13.15
N GLU A 505 7.73 22.43 12.84
CA GLU A 505 8.55 23.30 12.00
C GLU A 505 8.05 23.32 10.55
N GLY A 506 7.73 22.13 9.97
CA GLY A 506 7.14 22.04 8.64
C GLY A 506 5.77 22.71 8.53
N SER A 507 4.92 22.56 9.57
CA SER A 507 3.65 23.26 9.63
C SER A 507 3.82 24.79 9.71
N ALA A 508 4.80 25.30 10.47
CA ALA A 508 5.09 26.72 10.57
C ALA A 508 5.51 27.31 9.21
N ILE A 509 6.35 26.60 8.45
CA ILE A 509 6.72 26.99 7.08
C ILE A 509 5.47 27.07 6.17
N LEU A 510 4.57 26.10 6.28
CA LEU A 510 3.34 26.08 5.48
C LEU A 510 2.36 27.19 5.88
N ILE A 511 2.28 27.58 7.15
CA ILE A 511 1.47 28.70 7.63
C ILE A 511 1.99 30.01 7.04
N ASP A 512 3.30 30.26 7.12
CA ASP A 512 3.92 31.45 6.54
C ASP A 512 3.69 31.50 5.02
N ARG A 513 3.88 30.37 4.35
CA ARG A 513 3.63 30.27 2.91
C ARG A 513 2.18 30.49 2.52
N PHE A 514 1.21 30.07 3.31
CA PHE A 514 -0.21 30.26 3.01
C PHE A 514 -0.55 31.73 2.76
N HIS A 515 0.04 32.64 3.53
CA HIS A 515 -0.20 34.08 3.42
C HIS A 515 0.48 34.72 2.20
N THR A 516 1.56 34.12 1.70
CA THR A 516 2.37 34.63 0.60
C THR A 516 2.16 33.91 -0.74
N GLU A 517 1.55 32.71 -0.72
CA GLU A 517 1.36 31.90 -1.93
C GLU A 517 0.35 32.52 -2.90
N PRO A 518 0.77 32.87 -4.15
CA PRO A 518 -0.12 33.52 -5.11
C PRO A 518 -1.21 32.57 -5.65
N SER A 519 -0.94 31.26 -5.70
CA SER A 519 -1.89 30.29 -6.23
C SER A 519 -2.98 29.94 -5.24
N SER A 520 -4.24 30.22 -5.57
CA SER A 520 -5.39 29.83 -4.75
C SER A 520 -5.49 28.31 -4.58
N ALA A 521 -5.12 27.53 -5.60
CA ALA A 521 -5.10 26.06 -5.53
C ALA A 521 -4.08 25.57 -4.52
N LEU A 522 -2.87 26.18 -4.45
CA LEU A 522 -1.86 25.81 -3.47
C LEU A 522 -2.21 26.28 -2.06
N ARG A 523 -2.85 27.46 -1.90
CA ARG A 523 -3.41 27.85 -0.60
C ARG A 523 -4.47 26.87 -0.12
N GLN A 524 -5.36 26.40 -0.99
CA GLN A 524 -6.30 25.32 -0.65
C GLN A 524 -5.60 24.02 -0.28
N LEU A 525 -4.49 23.68 -0.98
CA LEU A 525 -3.68 22.51 -0.65
C LEU A 525 -3.08 22.63 0.76
N ILE A 526 -2.47 23.77 1.10
CA ILE A 526 -1.96 24.04 2.45
C ILE A 526 -3.08 23.92 3.49
N GLY A 527 -4.26 24.50 3.22
CA GLY A 527 -5.42 24.41 4.11
C GLY A 527 -5.98 23.01 4.33
N ARG A 528 -5.53 21.99 3.56
CA ARG A 528 -5.83 20.57 3.84
C ARG A 528 -4.89 19.97 4.89
N TYR A 529 -3.70 20.53 5.02
CA TYR A 529 -2.65 20.04 5.93
C TYR A 529 -2.60 20.83 7.23
N VAL A 530 -2.85 22.13 7.17
CA VAL A 530 -2.79 23.04 8.32
C VAL A 530 -4.21 23.37 8.79
N PRO A 531 -4.50 23.30 10.12
CA PRO A 531 -5.80 23.66 10.67
C PRO A 531 -6.20 25.10 10.34
N ALA A 532 -7.48 25.34 10.01
CA ALA A 532 -7.97 26.68 9.68
C ALA A 532 -7.81 27.72 10.82
N SER A 533 -7.70 27.26 12.06
CA SER A 533 -7.41 28.12 13.22
C SER A 533 -6.00 28.72 13.21
N GLU A 534 -5.05 28.07 12.53
CA GLU A 534 -3.65 28.47 12.44
C GLU A 534 -3.38 29.32 11.17
N LEU A 535 -4.32 29.35 10.24
CA LEU A 535 -4.26 30.09 8.98
C LEU A 535 -4.97 31.47 9.02
N ARG A 536 -5.36 31.93 10.22
CA ARG A 536 -6.08 33.18 10.42
C ARG A 536 -5.16 34.37 10.70
#